data_3a594a7fa561252ae18b48c117c6b001
#
_entry.id   3a594a7fa561252ae18b48c117c6b001
#
_cell.length_a   1.000
_cell.length_b   1.000
_cell.length_c   1.000
_cell.angle_alpha   90.00
_cell.angle_beta   90.00
_cell.angle_gamma   90.00
#
_symmetry.space_group_name_H-M   'P 1'
#
loop_
_entity.id
_entity.type
_entity.pdbx_description
1 polymer ?
#
loop_
_entity_poly.entity_id
_entity_poly.type
_entity_poly.pdbx_seq_one_letter_code
_entity_poly.pdbx_strand_id
1 'polypeptide(L)'
;DGVEVYPAHGAGSLCGRNISPERRSTIGKERAFNYALQPMSREEFVRLLTAELPDRPGYFAVDAEINRAGAAPLAELPELPALAPWQVSRKLAEGAVVLDTRAAAQFGAGHLPGAIHIALSGQYASWAGTLIGLDRPIVIVAEDPERLQESRMRLARVGIENLAGYLAGGVTAWERAGLPLGQVPQISVLDLYQQLCDQPAEIQVVDVRNPLEWESGHIAQATLKPLGRFALGAGDALKLLLANLSPGKPVAVHCKSGYRSSIATSLLERAGCRGVLNVVGGFDAWQAHKLPVERSGTPREPAAPSPPASTGGS
;
A
#
# COMPACT_ATOMS: atom_id res chain seq x y z
N ASP A 1 -41.24 -3.42 -10.25
CA ASP A 1 -40.06 -4.26 -10.49
C ASP A 1 -39.27 -3.84 -11.75
N GLY A 2 -39.89 -3.15 -12.73
CA GLY A 2 -39.22 -2.71 -13.97
C GLY A 2 -38.41 -1.41 -13.87
N VAL A 3 -38.34 -0.77 -12.71
CA VAL A 3 -37.54 0.45 -12.51
C VAL A 3 -36.07 0.12 -12.62
N GLU A 4 -35.36 0.86 -13.46
CA GLU A 4 -33.92 0.68 -13.67
C GLU A 4 -33.09 1.23 -12.51
N VAL A 5 -32.04 0.53 -12.13
CA VAL A 5 -31.05 0.87 -11.11
C VAL A 5 -29.70 1.06 -11.76
N TYR A 6 -29.12 2.25 -11.60
CA TYR A 6 -27.78 2.60 -12.06
C TYR A 6 -26.87 2.79 -10.85
N PRO A 7 -26.04 1.78 -10.51
CA PRO A 7 -25.15 1.87 -9.36
C PRO A 7 -24.07 2.95 -9.58
N ALA A 8 -23.73 3.67 -8.52
CA ALA A 8 -22.69 4.70 -8.56
C ALA A 8 -21.26 4.10 -8.71
N HIS A 9 -21.10 2.81 -8.39
CA HIS A 9 -19.81 2.13 -8.41
C HIS A 9 -19.91 0.81 -9.17
N GLY A 10 -18.83 0.45 -9.88
CA GLY A 10 -18.69 -0.83 -10.56
C GLY A 10 -17.97 -1.88 -9.72
N ALA A 11 -17.84 -3.08 -10.27
CA ALA A 11 -17.12 -4.19 -9.67
C ALA A 11 -15.67 -3.79 -9.30
N GLY A 12 -15.23 -4.23 -8.13
CA GLY A 12 -13.90 -3.90 -7.58
C GLY A 12 -13.83 -2.57 -6.82
N SER A 13 -14.92 -1.80 -6.71
CA SER A 13 -14.99 -0.64 -5.83
C SER A 13 -14.85 -1.05 -4.36
N LEU A 14 -14.14 -0.24 -3.58
CA LEU A 14 -14.03 -0.41 -2.12
C LEU A 14 -15.29 0.05 -1.37
N CYS A 15 -16.24 0.70 -2.06
CA CYS A 15 -17.44 1.27 -1.46
C CYS A 15 -18.60 0.27 -1.31
N GLY A 16 -18.40 -1.01 -1.62
CA GLY A 16 -19.43 -2.03 -1.48
C GLY A 16 -18.88 -3.43 -1.51
N ARG A 17 -19.65 -4.36 -0.95
CA ARG A 17 -19.35 -5.80 -0.97
C ARG A 17 -20.00 -6.44 -2.17
N ASN A 18 -19.31 -7.38 -2.81
CA ASN A 18 -19.88 -8.20 -3.87
C ASN A 18 -20.60 -7.40 -4.96
N ILE A 19 -20.03 -6.25 -5.35
CA ILE A 19 -20.61 -5.44 -6.44
C ILE A 19 -20.57 -6.25 -7.72
N SER A 20 -21.75 -6.42 -8.34
CA SER A 20 -21.91 -7.08 -9.63
C SER A 20 -21.09 -6.37 -10.73
N PRO A 21 -20.60 -7.08 -11.74
CA PRO A 21 -19.97 -6.48 -12.91
C PRO A 21 -20.97 -5.73 -13.81
N GLU A 22 -22.26 -5.88 -13.55
CA GLU A 22 -23.31 -5.23 -14.33
C GLU A 22 -23.37 -3.73 -14.08
N ARG A 23 -23.47 -2.95 -15.15
CA ARG A 23 -23.53 -1.48 -15.08
C ARG A 23 -24.92 -0.94 -14.80
N ARG A 24 -25.94 -1.78 -14.89
CA ARG A 24 -27.36 -1.47 -14.62
C ARG A 24 -28.10 -2.72 -14.19
N SER A 25 -29.16 -2.54 -13.43
CA SER A 25 -30.04 -3.59 -12.97
C SER A 25 -31.48 -3.10 -12.96
N THR A 26 -32.40 -3.87 -12.40
CA THR A 26 -33.78 -3.43 -12.11
C THR A 26 -34.15 -3.79 -10.67
N ILE A 27 -35.11 -3.10 -10.07
CA ILE A 27 -35.57 -3.43 -8.72
C ILE A 27 -36.03 -4.90 -8.64
N GLY A 28 -36.72 -5.40 -9.67
CA GLY A 28 -37.15 -6.79 -9.71
C GLY A 28 -35.97 -7.77 -9.73
N LYS A 29 -34.92 -7.48 -10.51
CA LYS A 29 -33.71 -8.30 -10.57
C LYS A 29 -32.96 -8.26 -9.22
N GLU A 30 -32.81 -7.08 -8.62
CA GLU A 30 -32.18 -6.95 -7.29
C GLU A 30 -32.95 -7.74 -6.22
N ARG A 31 -34.29 -7.68 -6.23
CA ARG A 31 -35.12 -8.47 -5.30
C ARG A 31 -34.96 -9.98 -5.48
N ALA A 32 -34.70 -10.44 -6.69
CA ALA A 32 -34.51 -11.85 -6.97
C ALA A 32 -33.11 -12.38 -6.59
N PHE A 33 -32.07 -11.59 -6.78
CA PHE A 33 -30.68 -12.08 -6.72
C PHE A 33 -29.81 -11.38 -5.69
N ASN A 34 -30.16 -10.18 -5.21
CA ASN A 34 -29.36 -9.47 -4.22
C ASN A 34 -29.56 -10.13 -2.85
N TYR A 35 -28.48 -10.64 -2.29
CA TYR A 35 -28.46 -11.35 -1.02
C TYR A 35 -29.00 -10.49 0.15
N ALA A 36 -28.78 -9.17 0.10
CA ALA A 36 -29.25 -8.24 1.14
C ALA A 36 -30.76 -7.96 1.08
N LEU A 37 -31.42 -8.34 -0.01
CA LEU A 37 -32.88 -8.16 -0.19
C LEU A 37 -33.65 -9.47 -0.04
N GLN A 38 -32.98 -10.57 0.34
CA GLN A 38 -33.67 -11.83 0.60
C GLN A 38 -34.45 -11.75 1.92
N PRO A 39 -35.57 -12.49 2.05
CA PRO A 39 -36.31 -12.58 3.32
C PRO A 39 -35.39 -13.06 4.44
N MET A 40 -35.20 -12.25 5.48
CA MET A 40 -34.42 -12.60 6.65
C MET A 40 -34.87 -11.75 7.86
N SER A 41 -34.50 -12.16 9.07
CA SER A 41 -34.70 -11.35 10.28
C SER A 41 -33.80 -10.12 10.29
N ARG A 42 -34.17 -9.09 11.08
CA ARG A 42 -33.31 -7.91 11.28
C ARG A 42 -31.94 -8.29 11.82
N GLU A 43 -31.89 -9.23 12.73
CA GLU A 43 -30.67 -9.73 13.36
C GLU A 43 -29.76 -10.41 12.35
N GLU A 44 -30.32 -11.23 11.48
CA GLU A 44 -29.60 -11.86 10.37
C GLU A 44 -29.08 -10.84 9.36
N PHE A 45 -29.91 -9.86 8.99
CA PHE A 45 -29.52 -8.78 8.10
C PHE A 45 -28.34 -7.99 8.67
N VAL A 46 -28.43 -7.56 9.95
CA VAL A 46 -27.34 -6.84 10.62
C VAL A 46 -26.07 -7.69 10.63
N ARG A 47 -26.17 -8.96 11.07
CA ARG A 47 -25.02 -9.87 11.11
C ARG A 47 -24.38 -10.04 9.72
N LEU A 48 -25.21 -10.23 8.69
CA LEU A 48 -24.75 -10.41 7.31
C LEU A 48 -24.01 -9.17 6.79
N LEU A 49 -24.55 -7.98 7.04
CA LEU A 49 -23.94 -6.74 6.50
C LEU A 49 -22.79 -6.21 7.35
N THR A 50 -22.72 -6.56 8.64
CA THR A 50 -21.62 -6.12 9.52
C THR A 50 -20.51 -7.16 9.67
N ALA A 51 -20.71 -8.40 9.18
CA ALA A 51 -19.64 -9.38 9.14
C ALA A 51 -18.50 -8.88 8.22
N GLU A 52 -17.24 -9.00 8.67
CA GLU A 52 -16.04 -8.67 7.89
C GLU A 52 -16.01 -7.23 7.32
N LEU A 53 -16.48 -6.25 8.09
CA LEU A 53 -16.25 -4.85 7.72
C LEU A 53 -14.73 -4.57 7.73
N PRO A 54 -14.20 -3.92 6.67
CA PRO A 54 -12.82 -3.49 6.69
C PRO A 54 -12.60 -2.47 7.80
N ASP A 55 -11.39 -2.44 8.36
CA ASP A 55 -11.02 -1.43 9.35
C ASP A 55 -11.26 -0.03 8.76
N ARG A 56 -11.98 0.81 9.52
CA ARG A 56 -12.26 2.17 9.10
C ARG A 56 -10.97 2.99 9.17
N PRO A 57 -10.56 3.67 8.08
CA PRO A 57 -9.44 4.60 8.14
C PRO A 57 -9.66 5.69 9.20
N GLY A 58 -8.62 5.99 10.00
CA GLY A 58 -8.73 6.93 11.12
C GLY A 58 -9.19 8.34 10.72
N TYR A 59 -8.85 8.78 9.50
CA TYR A 59 -9.22 10.09 8.98
C TYR A 59 -10.72 10.24 8.63
N PHE A 60 -11.50 9.17 8.48
CA PHE A 60 -12.92 9.24 8.12
C PHE A 60 -13.78 10.06 9.10
N ALA A 61 -13.48 9.96 10.41
CA ALA A 61 -14.21 10.71 11.42
C ALA A 61 -13.97 12.23 11.27
N VAL A 62 -12.70 12.59 11.03
CA VAL A 62 -12.29 14.00 10.84
C VAL A 62 -12.83 14.56 9.53
N ASP A 63 -12.80 13.79 8.44
CA ASP A 63 -13.42 14.19 7.17
C ASP A 63 -14.91 14.49 7.34
N ALA A 64 -15.63 13.67 8.09
CA ALA A 64 -17.05 13.89 8.37
C ALA A 64 -17.29 15.18 9.18
N GLU A 65 -16.39 15.53 10.10
CA GLU A 65 -16.45 16.76 10.88
C GLU A 65 -16.13 17.99 10.02
N ILE A 66 -15.07 17.94 9.21
CA ILE A 66 -14.70 19.01 8.26
C ILE A 66 -15.84 19.26 7.29
N ASN A 67 -16.44 18.22 6.70
CA ASN A 67 -17.55 18.34 5.78
C ASN A 67 -18.81 18.94 6.45
N ARG A 68 -19.04 18.65 7.71
CA ARG A 68 -20.17 19.23 8.49
C ARG A 68 -19.93 20.70 8.83
N ALA A 69 -18.69 21.06 9.16
CA ALA A 69 -18.31 22.45 9.47
C ALA A 69 -18.20 23.33 8.22
N GLY A 70 -18.02 22.74 7.05
CA GLY A 70 -17.68 23.41 5.80
C GLY A 70 -16.17 23.46 5.60
N ALA A 71 -15.70 22.79 4.55
CA ALA A 71 -14.27 22.82 4.18
C ALA A 71 -13.86 24.20 3.67
N ALA A 72 -12.62 24.61 3.98
CA ALA A 72 -12.07 25.85 3.43
C ALA A 72 -11.94 25.75 1.89
N PRO A 73 -12.19 26.82 1.14
CA PRO A 73 -11.95 26.86 -0.29
C PRO A 73 -10.49 26.56 -0.62
N LEU A 74 -10.24 25.76 -1.65
CA LEU A 74 -8.86 25.42 -2.09
C LEU A 74 -8.02 26.66 -2.43
N ALA A 75 -8.66 27.76 -2.88
CA ALA A 75 -8.00 29.02 -3.16
C ALA A 75 -7.47 29.75 -1.91
N GLU A 76 -7.98 29.42 -0.73
CA GLU A 76 -7.55 30.00 0.55
C GLU A 76 -6.43 29.20 1.23
N LEU A 77 -6.07 28.04 0.69
CA LEU A 77 -4.94 27.29 1.22
C LEU A 77 -3.65 28.10 1.01
N PRO A 78 -2.80 28.25 2.05
CA PRO A 78 -1.57 29.02 1.97
C PRO A 78 -0.62 28.46 0.91
N GLU A 79 0.15 29.30 0.24
CA GLU A 79 1.18 28.84 -0.68
C GLU A 79 2.14 27.88 0.02
N LEU A 80 2.49 26.82 -0.69
CA LEU A 80 3.40 25.81 -0.16
C LEU A 80 4.86 26.30 -0.32
N PRO A 81 5.61 26.51 0.78
CA PRO A 81 6.95 27.06 0.69
C PRO A 81 7.93 26.09 0.01
N ALA A 82 8.73 26.64 -0.92
CA ALA A 82 9.86 25.95 -1.52
C ALA A 82 11.01 25.86 -0.50
N LEU A 83 11.42 24.66 -0.13
CA LEU A 83 12.45 24.42 0.88
C LEU A 83 13.76 23.97 0.23
N ALA A 84 14.85 24.63 0.55
CA ALA A 84 16.19 24.14 0.22
C ALA A 84 16.50 22.84 1.01
N PRO A 85 17.43 21.99 0.55
CA PRO A 85 17.76 20.73 1.22
C PRO A 85 18.07 20.87 2.73
N TRP A 86 18.83 21.89 3.13
CA TRP A 86 19.13 22.14 4.54
C TRP A 86 17.89 22.50 5.38
N GLN A 87 16.90 23.19 4.77
CA GLN A 87 15.62 23.50 5.44
C GLN A 87 14.79 22.24 5.64
N VAL A 88 14.78 21.33 4.64
CA VAL A 88 14.14 20.03 4.78
C VAL A 88 14.80 19.21 5.90
N SER A 89 16.14 19.17 5.97
CA SER A 89 16.86 18.49 7.05
C SER A 89 16.46 19.05 8.43
N ARG A 90 16.31 20.37 8.54
CA ARG A 90 15.85 21.01 9.78
C ARG A 90 14.41 20.60 10.11
N LYS A 91 13.50 20.62 9.12
CA LYS A 91 12.10 20.19 9.32
C LYS A 91 12.00 18.73 9.76
N LEU A 92 12.83 17.84 9.23
CA LEU A 92 12.92 16.45 9.68
C LEU A 92 13.36 16.36 11.15
N ALA A 93 14.36 17.14 11.56
CA ALA A 93 14.79 17.20 12.96
C ALA A 93 13.70 17.78 13.88
N GLU A 94 12.81 18.64 13.38
CA GLU A 94 11.63 19.18 14.06
C GLU A 94 10.44 18.19 14.08
N GLY A 95 10.58 16.98 13.52
CA GLY A 95 9.55 15.94 13.52
C GLY A 95 8.65 15.89 12.30
N ALA A 96 8.93 16.67 11.25
CA ALA A 96 8.22 16.56 9.98
C ALA A 96 8.48 15.21 9.29
N VAL A 97 7.57 14.82 8.43
CA VAL A 97 7.67 13.61 7.60
C VAL A 97 7.89 14.02 6.16
N VAL A 98 8.85 13.39 5.49
CA VAL A 98 8.97 13.52 4.02
C VAL A 98 8.03 12.52 3.38
N LEU A 99 7.17 13.02 2.49
CA LEU A 99 6.27 12.23 1.64
C LEU A 99 6.77 12.29 0.20
N ASP A 100 7.34 11.20 -0.28
CA ASP A 100 7.80 11.06 -1.67
C ASP A 100 6.67 10.52 -2.54
N THR A 101 6.26 11.32 -3.52
CA THR A 101 5.10 11.03 -4.37
C THR A 101 5.46 10.51 -5.77
N ARG A 102 6.76 10.35 -6.04
CA ARG A 102 7.28 9.92 -7.33
C ARG A 102 6.93 8.45 -7.61
N ALA A 103 7.25 7.99 -8.82
CA ALA A 103 7.07 6.57 -9.16
C ALA A 103 7.97 5.66 -8.29
N ALA A 104 7.52 4.42 -8.01
CA ALA A 104 8.25 3.45 -7.18
C ALA A 104 9.69 3.19 -7.66
N ALA A 105 9.91 3.16 -8.99
CA ALA A 105 11.24 2.98 -9.55
C ALA A 105 12.16 4.18 -9.28
N GLN A 106 11.64 5.41 -9.34
CA GLN A 106 12.38 6.62 -9.03
C GLN A 106 12.73 6.70 -7.53
N PHE A 107 11.76 6.37 -6.67
CA PHE A 107 12.00 6.25 -5.23
C PHE A 107 13.08 5.20 -4.94
N GLY A 108 12.95 4.02 -5.54
CA GLY A 108 13.89 2.92 -5.36
C GLY A 108 15.31 3.24 -5.82
N ALA A 109 15.46 4.03 -6.87
CA ALA A 109 16.77 4.47 -7.38
C ALA A 109 17.48 5.47 -6.46
N GLY A 110 16.71 6.30 -5.73
CA GLY A 110 17.27 7.26 -4.77
C GLY A 110 16.20 8.13 -4.14
N HIS A 111 16.20 8.21 -2.81
CA HIS A 111 15.24 9.00 -2.03
C HIS A 111 15.87 9.56 -0.75
N LEU A 112 15.20 10.50 -0.11
CA LEU A 112 15.62 11.04 1.18
C LEU A 112 15.49 9.96 2.26
N PRO A 113 16.53 9.68 3.07
CA PRO A 113 16.47 8.69 4.12
C PRO A 113 15.29 8.90 5.07
N GLY A 114 14.53 7.85 5.34
CA GLY A 114 13.34 7.89 6.19
C GLY A 114 12.11 8.54 5.56
N ALA A 115 12.13 8.88 4.27
CA ALA A 115 10.95 9.32 3.54
C ALA A 115 9.92 8.19 3.45
N ILE A 116 8.64 8.55 3.53
CA ILE A 116 7.54 7.64 3.24
C ILE A 116 7.20 7.79 1.76
N HIS A 117 7.21 6.68 1.06
CA HIS A 117 6.83 6.64 -0.34
C HIS A 117 5.35 6.33 -0.50
N ILE A 118 4.62 7.20 -1.16
CA ILE A 118 3.24 6.93 -1.62
C ILE A 118 3.08 7.57 -3.00
N ALA A 119 3.23 6.79 -4.05
CA ALA A 119 3.11 7.31 -5.41
C ALA A 119 1.73 7.92 -5.68
N LEU A 120 1.67 8.98 -6.48
CA LEU A 120 0.41 9.61 -6.89
C LEU A 120 -0.51 8.68 -7.70
N SER A 121 0.03 7.66 -8.33
CA SER A 121 -0.77 6.60 -8.94
C SER A 121 -1.53 5.81 -7.85
N GLY A 122 -2.81 5.52 -8.03
CA GLY A 122 -3.58 4.70 -7.09
C GLY A 122 -4.20 5.49 -5.93
N GLN A 123 -4.31 4.85 -4.76
CA GLN A 123 -5.06 5.37 -3.59
C GLN A 123 -4.19 6.27 -2.70
N TYR A 124 -3.50 7.22 -3.30
CA TYR A 124 -2.54 8.12 -2.66
C TYR A 124 -3.06 8.76 -1.37
N ALA A 125 -4.15 9.51 -1.46
CA ALA A 125 -4.70 10.27 -0.32
C ALA A 125 -5.16 9.34 0.81
N SER A 126 -5.82 8.24 0.47
CA SER A 126 -6.28 7.24 1.45
C SER A 126 -5.11 6.62 2.23
N TRP A 127 -4.02 6.27 1.54
CA TRP A 127 -2.83 5.74 2.21
C TRP A 127 -2.11 6.79 3.02
N ALA A 128 -2.02 8.03 2.54
CA ALA A 128 -1.44 9.14 3.32
C ALA A 128 -2.22 9.36 4.62
N GLY A 129 -3.56 9.48 4.55
CA GLY A 129 -4.42 9.63 5.72
C GLY A 129 -4.35 8.44 6.69
N THR A 130 -4.24 7.21 6.16
CA THR A 130 -4.15 6.01 7.00
C THR A 130 -2.79 5.87 7.68
N LEU A 131 -1.70 6.14 6.96
CA LEU A 131 -0.35 5.81 7.44
C LEU A 131 0.33 6.97 8.14
N ILE A 132 0.16 8.21 7.66
CA ILE A 132 0.83 9.39 8.22
C ILE A 132 -0.05 10.05 9.29
N GLY A 133 -1.38 10.08 9.05
CA GLY A 133 -2.34 10.82 9.86
C GLY A 133 -2.42 12.28 9.45
N LEU A 134 -3.19 13.07 10.21
CA LEU A 134 -3.57 14.45 9.84
C LEU A 134 -2.68 15.52 10.48
N ASP A 135 -2.08 15.22 11.63
CA ASP A 135 -1.44 16.23 12.50
C ASP A 135 0.03 16.47 12.20
N ARG A 136 0.68 15.57 11.47
CA ARG A 136 2.13 15.65 11.23
C ARG A 136 2.47 16.66 10.14
N PRO A 137 3.46 17.55 10.37
CA PRO A 137 3.95 18.39 9.30
C PRO A 137 4.56 17.55 8.17
N ILE A 138 4.13 17.78 6.93
CA ILE A 138 4.58 17.02 5.76
C ILE A 138 5.41 17.91 4.85
N VAL A 139 6.58 17.41 4.44
CA VAL A 139 7.38 17.95 3.33
C VAL A 139 7.19 17.05 2.12
N ILE A 140 6.73 17.62 1.01
CA ILE A 140 6.46 16.87 -0.21
C ILE A 140 7.71 16.80 -1.09
N VAL A 141 8.00 15.61 -1.64
CA VAL A 141 8.92 15.41 -2.75
C VAL A 141 8.10 14.97 -3.95
N ALA A 142 8.05 15.81 -4.98
CA ALA A 142 7.33 15.56 -6.22
C ALA A 142 8.26 15.58 -7.42
N GLU A 143 7.82 15.04 -8.54
CA GLU A 143 8.58 14.98 -9.78
C GLU A 143 8.67 16.36 -10.45
N ASP A 144 7.54 17.08 -10.45
CA ASP A 144 7.36 18.37 -11.08
C ASP A 144 6.31 19.22 -10.35
N PRO A 145 6.14 20.52 -10.72
CA PRO A 145 5.14 21.39 -10.10
C PRO A 145 3.70 20.94 -10.25
N GLU A 146 3.33 20.29 -11.35
CA GLU A 146 1.97 19.80 -11.59
C GLU A 146 1.64 18.66 -10.63
N ARG A 147 2.57 17.72 -10.45
CA ARG A 147 2.48 16.64 -9.49
C ARG A 147 2.46 17.14 -8.05
N LEU A 148 3.19 18.21 -7.77
CA LEU A 148 3.13 18.85 -6.45
C LEU A 148 1.73 19.40 -6.15
N GLN A 149 1.11 20.10 -7.12
CA GLN A 149 -0.26 20.61 -6.96
C GLN A 149 -1.30 19.49 -6.89
N GLU A 150 -1.15 18.44 -7.68
CA GLU A 150 -1.99 17.26 -7.58
C GLU A 150 -1.90 16.63 -6.19
N SER A 151 -0.68 16.44 -5.68
CA SER A 151 -0.43 15.92 -4.34
C SER A 151 -1.15 16.73 -3.28
N ARG A 152 -0.94 18.05 -3.28
CA ARG A 152 -1.56 18.99 -2.34
C ARG A 152 -3.09 18.88 -2.36
N MET A 153 -3.69 18.94 -3.54
CA MET A 153 -5.14 18.85 -3.71
C MET A 153 -5.69 17.52 -3.17
N ARG A 154 -4.99 16.43 -3.46
CA ARG A 154 -5.44 15.09 -3.02
C ARG A 154 -5.28 14.89 -1.52
N LEU A 155 -4.26 15.46 -0.89
CA LEU A 155 -4.09 15.46 0.56
C LEU A 155 -5.18 16.26 1.26
N ALA A 156 -5.53 17.43 0.73
CA ALA A 156 -6.62 18.25 1.27
C ALA A 156 -7.99 17.53 1.26
N ARG A 157 -8.23 16.63 0.28
CA ARG A 157 -9.47 15.84 0.20
C ARG A 157 -9.66 14.85 1.36
N VAL A 158 -8.61 14.55 2.10
CA VAL A 158 -8.64 13.67 3.28
C VAL A 158 -8.22 14.43 4.55
N GLY A 159 -8.35 15.76 4.53
CA GLY A 159 -8.09 16.62 5.69
C GLY A 159 -6.60 16.79 6.05
N ILE A 160 -5.68 16.39 5.19
CA ILE A 160 -4.25 16.63 5.41
C ILE A 160 -3.88 18.00 4.85
N GLU A 161 -3.81 19.01 5.72
CA GLU A 161 -3.50 20.41 5.38
C GLU A 161 -2.20 20.90 6.03
N ASN A 162 -1.64 20.16 7.00
CA ASN A 162 -0.39 20.52 7.68
C ASN A 162 0.83 20.23 6.77
N LEU A 163 0.97 21.02 5.69
CA LEU A 163 2.05 20.91 4.72
C LEU A 163 3.15 21.93 5.06
N ALA A 164 4.30 21.44 5.50
CA ALA A 164 5.44 22.28 5.89
C ALA A 164 6.20 22.87 4.70
N GLY A 165 5.98 22.33 3.49
CA GLY A 165 6.64 22.79 2.27
C GLY A 165 6.91 21.63 1.30
N TYR A 166 7.72 21.92 0.27
CA TYR A 166 8.20 20.91 -0.66
C TYR A 166 9.71 21.08 -0.91
N LEU A 167 10.38 20.00 -1.29
CA LEU A 167 11.81 20.06 -1.62
C LEU A 167 12.02 20.73 -2.97
N ALA A 168 12.56 21.95 -2.97
CA ALA A 168 12.90 22.68 -4.17
C ALA A 168 14.01 21.97 -4.96
N GLY A 169 13.79 21.77 -6.26
CA GLY A 169 14.73 21.04 -7.13
C GLY A 169 14.77 19.54 -6.92
N GLY A 170 13.85 19.00 -6.10
CA GLY A 170 13.65 17.55 -5.92
C GLY A 170 14.89 16.83 -5.37
N VAL A 171 14.94 15.51 -5.56
CA VAL A 171 16.02 14.64 -5.08
C VAL A 171 17.38 15.03 -5.68
N THR A 172 17.39 15.56 -6.89
CA THR A 172 18.64 16.05 -7.52
C THR A 172 19.27 17.21 -6.73
N ALA A 173 18.46 18.14 -6.18
CA ALA A 173 18.97 19.20 -5.34
C ALA A 173 19.52 18.69 -4.01
N TRP A 174 18.87 17.66 -3.44
CA TRP A 174 19.31 16.98 -2.23
C TRP A 174 20.69 16.32 -2.43
N GLU A 175 20.85 15.58 -3.51
CA GLU A 175 22.09 14.92 -3.90
C GLU A 175 23.22 15.93 -4.15
N ARG A 176 22.95 17.02 -4.90
CA ARG A 176 23.92 18.10 -5.16
C ARG A 176 24.37 18.83 -3.88
N ALA A 177 23.54 18.81 -2.85
CA ALA A 177 23.91 19.34 -1.53
C ALA A 177 24.81 18.38 -0.73
N GLY A 178 25.22 17.24 -1.30
CA GLY A 178 26.08 16.24 -0.64
C GLY A 178 25.37 15.45 0.45
N LEU A 179 24.04 15.45 0.46
CA LEU A 179 23.24 14.73 1.46
C LEU A 179 23.02 13.26 1.06
N PRO A 180 22.95 12.34 2.04
CA PRO A 180 22.82 10.91 1.74
C PRO A 180 21.50 10.57 1.06
N LEU A 181 21.53 9.54 0.22
CA LEU A 181 20.34 8.92 -0.39
C LEU A 181 20.14 7.51 0.15
N GLY A 182 18.88 7.16 0.43
CA GLY A 182 18.42 5.79 0.58
C GLY A 182 18.12 5.15 -0.76
N GLN A 183 18.11 3.82 -0.83
CA GLN A 183 17.77 3.05 -2.02
C GLN A 183 16.96 1.82 -1.64
N VAL A 184 15.91 1.54 -2.43
CA VAL A 184 15.11 0.32 -2.35
C VAL A 184 15.18 -0.39 -3.69
N PRO A 185 16.08 -1.36 -3.86
CA PRO A 185 16.21 -2.11 -5.11
C PRO A 185 14.90 -2.79 -5.50
N GLN A 186 14.68 -2.90 -6.81
CA GLN A 186 13.55 -3.61 -7.39
C GLN A 186 13.98 -5.04 -7.74
N ILE A 187 13.14 -6.03 -7.42
CA ILE A 187 13.36 -7.43 -7.82
C ILE A 187 12.19 -7.92 -8.67
N SER A 188 12.46 -8.65 -9.73
CA SER A 188 11.41 -9.30 -10.52
C SER A 188 10.83 -10.52 -9.79
N VAL A 189 9.62 -10.94 -10.16
CA VAL A 189 9.04 -12.17 -9.59
C VAL A 189 9.82 -13.41 -10.00
N LEU A 190 10.49 -13.42 -11.16
CA LEU A 190 11.30 -14.54 -11.61
C LEU A 190 12.59 -14.63 -10.83
N ASP A 191 13.28 -13.51 -10.60
CA ASP A 191 14.50 -13.48 -9.78
C ASP A 191 14.21 -13.87 -8.34
N LEU A 192 13.08 -13.37 -7.77
CA LEU A 192 12.64 -13.78 -6.45
C LEU A 192 12.37 -15.29 -6.39
N TYR A 193 11.64 -15.83 -7.38
CA TYR A 193 11.36 -17.26 -7.43
C TYR A 193 12.64 -18.10 -7.53
N GLN A 194 13.57 -17.71 -8.38
CA GLN A 194 14.87 -18.37 -8.50
C GLN A 194 15.62 -18.36 -7.16
N GLN A 195 15.65 -17.23 -6.48
CA GLN A 195 16.30 -17.11 -5.17
C GLN A 195 15.64 -17.98 -4.10
N LEU A 196 14.30 -18.08 -4.12
CA LEU A 196 13.56 -18.96 -3.22
C LEU A 196 13.79 -20.45 -3.49
N CYS A 197 14.06 -20.84 -4.75
CA CYS A 197 14.43 -22.22 -5.09
C CYS A 197 15.86 -22.56 -4.66
N ASP A 198 16.80 -21.65 -4.92
CA ASP A 198 18.24 -21.92 -4.69
C ASP A 198 18.61 -21.77 -3.21
N GLN A 199 18.12 -20.75 -2.54
CA GLN A 199 18.51 -20.37 -1.18
C GLN A 199 17.30 -19.85 -0.37
N PRO A 200 16.29 -20.68 -0.10
CA PRO A 200 15.04 -20.26 0.52
C PRO A 200 15.20 -19.63 1.92
N ALA A 201 16.27 -20.00 2.63
CA ALA A 201 16.55 -19.49 3.96
C ALA A 201 17.25 -18.10 3.96
N GLU A 202 17.75 -17.63 2.82
CA GLU A 202 18.56 -16.41 2.73
C GLU A 202 17.75 -15.16 2.42
N ILE A 203 16.47 -15.29 2.04
CA ILE A 203 15.56 -14.18 1.79
C ILE A 203 14.25 -14.41 2.53
N GLN A 204 13.67 -13.32 3.01
CA GLN A 204 12.35 -13.30 3.65
C GLN A 204 11.34 -12.66 2.70
N VAL A 205 10.14 -13.19 2.62
CA VAL A 205 9.07 -12.65 1.78
C VAL A 205 7.96 -12.11 2.66
N VAL A 206 7.56 -10.88 2.41
CA VAL A 206 6.45 -10.22 3.11
C VAL A 206 5.34 -9.88 2.12
N ASP A 207 4.14 -10.38 2.39
CA ASP A 207 2.92 -10.03 1.68
C ASP A 207 2.15 -8.95 2.45
N VAL A 208 1.98 -7.77 1.85
CA VAL A 208 1.29 -6.65 2.49
C VAL A 208 -0.16 -6.48 2.02
N ARG A 209 -0.72 -7.50 1.39
CA ARG A 209 -2.12 -7.54 0.99
C ARG A 209 -3.05 -7.70 2.20
N ASN A 210 -4.35 -7.67 1.97
CA ASN A 210 -5.33 -7.96 3.02
C ASN A 210 -5.51 -9.48 3.22
N PRO A 211 -6.12 -9.92 4.35
CA PRO A 211 -6.33 -11.35 4.62
C PRO A 211 -7.14 -12.09 3.55
N LEU A 212 -8.16 -11.47 2.95
CA LEU A 212 -8.98 -12.11 1.90
C LEU A 212 -8.18 -12.34 0.61
N GLU A 213 -7.30 -11.39 0.25
CA GLU A 213 -6.39 -11.58 -0.88
C GLU A 213 -5.39 -12.71 -0.62
N TRP A 214 -4.91 -12.82 0.61
CA TRP A 214 -4.01 -13.90 1.06
C TRP A 214 -4.69 -15.28 0.99
N GLU A 215 -5.89 -15.40 1.51
CA GLU A 215 -6.68 -16.65 1.51
C GLU A 215 -6.96 -17.15 0.10
N SER A 216 -7.18 -16.24 -0.86
CA SER A 216 -7.41 -16.58 -2.26
C SER A 216 -6.18 -17.19 -2.95
N GLY A 217 -5.00 -16.98 -2.37
CA GLY A 217 -3.70 -17.52 -2.81
C GLY A 217 -2.54 -16.62 -2.45
N HIS A 218 -1.40 -17.22 -2.09
CA HIS A 218 -0.19 -16.52 -1.66
C HIS A 218 1.08 -17.30 -2.03
N ILE A 219 2.22 -16.65 -1.90
CA ILE A 219 3.54 -17.28 -2.04
C ILE A 219 3.80 -18.10 -0.77
N ALA A 220 4.12 -19.38 -0.89
CA ALA A 220 4.23 -20.33 0.24
C ALA A 220 5.17 -19.87 1.37
N GLN A 221 6.27 -19.19 1.02
CA GLN A 221 7.26 -18.70 1.97
C GLN A 221 6.96 -17.30 2.52
N ALA A 222 5.88 -16.67 2.06
CA ALA A 222 5.55 -15.30 2.48
C ALA A 222 4.93 -15.27 3.88
N THR A 223 5.18 -14.16 4.58
CA THR A 223 4.51 -13.82 5.84
C THR A 223 3.53 -12.68 5.59
N LEU A 224 2.27 -12.87 5.96
CA LEU A 224 1.24 -11.84 5.80
C LEU A 224 1.42 -10.71 6.83
N LYS A 225 1.57 -9.50 6.33
CA LYS A 225 1.66 -8.26 7.13
C LYS A 225 0.85 -7.14 6.45
N PRO A 226 -0.47 -7.08 6.66
CA PRO A 226 -1.35 -6.12 5.98
C PRO A 226 -0.89 -4.67 6.19
N LEU A 227 -0.69 -3.92 5.09
CA LEU A 227 -0.17 -2.55 5.10
C LEU A 227 -0.96 -1.60 6.01
N GLY A 228 -2.28 -1.74 6.05
CA GLY A 228 -3.15 -0.87 6.86
C GLY A 228 -2.89 -0.88 8.36
N ARG A 229 -2.12 -1.85 8.86
CA ARG A 229 -1.77 -1.96 10.29
C ARG A 229 -0.55 -1.14 10.70
N PHE A 230 0.11 -0.43 9.79
CA PHE A 230 1.40 0.23 10.03
C PHE A 230 1.33 1.76 10.08
N ALA A 231 0.21 2.30 10.56
CA ALA A 231 0.04 3.75 10.73
C ALA A 231 1.10 4.34 11.67
N LEU A 232 1.72 5.46 11.28
CA LEU A 232 2.64 6.20 12.13
C LEU A 232 1.87 6.78 13.33
N GLY A 233 2.36 6.51 14.52
CA GLY A 233 1.71 6.97 15.76
C GLY A 233 0.73 5.97 16.38
N ALA A 234 0.45 4.84 15.73
CA ALA A 234 -0.28 3.74 16.33
C ALA A 234 0.65 2.88 17.21
N GLY A 235 1.17 3.45 18.28
CA GLY A 235 2.01 2.74 19.25
C GLY A 235 3.20 2.00 18.61
N ASP A 236 3.23 0.68 18.76
CA ASP A 236 4.33 -0.16 18.28
C ASP A 236 4.19 -0.64 16.82
N ALA A 237 3.43 0.06 15.96
CA ALA A 237 3.15 -0.38 14.59
C ALA A 237 4.42 -0.73 13.79
N LEU A 238 5.48 0.09 13.90
CA LEU A 238 6.76 -0.22 13.26
C LEU A 238 7.45 -1.45 13.87
N LYS A 239 7.31 -1.68 15.17
CA LYS A 239 7.81 -2.91 15.82
C LYS A 239 7.03 -4.13 15.33
N LEU A 240 5.72 -4.03 15.14
CA LEU A 240 4.89 -5.10 14.55
C LEU A 240 5.29 -5.40 13.11
N LEU A 241 5.67 -4.38 12.34
CA LEU A 241 6.19 -4.56 10.98
C LEU A 241 7.49 -5.38 10.98
N LEU A 242 8.39 -5.10 11.92
CA LEU A 242 9.66 -5.83 12.08
C LEU A 242 9.52 -7.17 12.80
N ALA A 243 8.42 -7.39 13.53
CA ALA A 243 8.21 -8.63 14.28
C ALA A 243 8.30 -9.87 13.38
N ASN A 244 9.03 -10.89 13.83
CA ASN A 244 9.28 -12.13 13.10
C ASN A 244 10.11 -11.98 11.80
N LEU A 245 10.74 -10.81 11.57
CA LEU A 245 11.77 -10.68 10.55
C LEU A 245 13.14 -10.95 11.17
N SER A 246 13.94 -11.77 10.49
CA SER A 246 15.30 -12.07 10.94
C SER A 246 16.23 -10.90 10.61
N PRO A 247 16.89 -10.29 11.57
CA PRO A 247 17.84 -9.23 11.31
C PRO A 247 18.94 -9.65 10.34
N GLY A 248 19.31 -8.75 9.43
CA GLY A 248 20.42 -8.99 8.49
C GLY A 248 20.07 -9.79 7.23
N LYS A 249 18.90 -10.40 7.14
CA LYS A 249 18.44 -11.06 5.91
C LYS A 249 17.65 -10.09 5.03
N PRO A 250 17.86 -10.11 3.70
CA PRO A 250 17.04 -9.35 2.76
C PRO A 250 15.54 -9.64 2.92
N VAL A 251 14.72 -8.62 2.70
CA VAL A 251 13.27 -8.72 2.79
C VAL A 251 12.62 -8.29 1.48
N ALA A 252 12.13 -9.24 0.71
CA ALA A 252 11.34 -8.98 -0.49
C ALA A 252 9.88 -8.72 -0.11
N VAL A 253 9.38 -7.54 -0.45
CA VAL A 253 8.02 -7.12 -0.12
C VAL A 253 7.18 -7.10 -1.38
N HIS A 254 6.06 -7.81 -1.35
CA HIS A 254 5.09 -7.78 -2.44
C HIS A 254 3.69 -7.40 -1.98
N CYS A 255 2.90 -6.96 -2.93
CA CYS A 255 1.45 -6.82 -2.78
C CYS A 255 0.77 -7.39 -4.04
N LYS A 256 -0.38 -6.86 -4.43
CA LYS A 256 -1.04 -7.28 -5.67
C LYS A 256 -0.24 -6.88 -6.92
N SER A 257 0.12 -5.60 -7.06
CA SER A 257 0.70 -5.03 -8.29
C SER A 257 2.00 -4.24 -8.11
N GLY A 258 2.56 -4.18 -6.88
CA GLY A 258 3.79 -3.42 -6.58
C GLY A 258 3.55 -2.05 -5.92
N TYR A 259 2.33 -1.51 -5.89
CA TYR A 259 2.02 -0.20 -5.30
C TYR A 259 2.11 -0.19 -3.76
N ARG A 260 1.34 -1.05 -3.08
CA ARG A 260 1.34 -1.15 -1.61
C ARG A 260 2.69 -1.63 -1.06
N SER A 261 3.36 -2.51 -1.78
CA SER A 261 4.68 -2.99 -1.37
C SER A 261 5.74 -1.90 -1.40
N SER A 262 5.70 -0.99 -2.37
CA SER A 262 6.59 0.16 -2.40
C SER A 262 6.37 1.12 -1.21
N ILE A 263 5.13 1.27 -0.76
CA ILE A 263 4.83 2.00 0.49
C ILE A 263 5.45 1.26 1.68
N ALA A 264 5.20 -0.06 1.78
CA ALA A 264 5.69 -0.87 2.89
C ALA A 264 7.22 -0.93 2.97
N THR A 265 7.93 -0.95 1.83
CA THR A 265 9.39 -0.91 1.82
C THR A 265 9.94 0.37 2.45
N SER A 266 9.34 1.52 2.19
CA SER A 266 9.73 2.78 2.80
C SER A 266 9.49 2.79 4.32
N LEU A 267 8.42 2.16 4.80
CA LEU A 267 8.14 2.01 6.24
C LEU A 267 9.12 1.05 6.92
N LEU A 268 9.48 -0.05 6.27
CA LEU A 268 10.49 -1.00 6.76
C LEU A 268 11.86 -0.34 6.87
N GLU A 269 12.28 0.40 5.86
CA GLU A 269 13.54 1.14 5.87
C GLU A 269 13.56 2.19 6.98
N ARG A 270 12.48 2.96 7.12
CA ARG A 270 12.28 3.92 8.22
C ARG A 270 12.33 3.26 9.59
N ALA A 271 11.88 2.02 9.72
CA ALA A 271 11.97 1.22 10.94
C ALA A 271 13.39 0.64 11.20
N GLY A 272 14.35 0.90 10.30
CA GLY A 272 15.73 0.43 10.40
C GLY A 272 16.00 -0.92 9.75
N CYS A 273 15.03 -1.50 9.01
CA CYS A 273 15.26 -2.71 8.23
C CYS A 273 16.19 -2.39 7.04
N ARG A 274 17.22 -3.20 6.87
CA ARG A 274 18.18 -3.08 5.77
C ARG A 274 17.95 -4.20 4.75
N GLY A 275 18.35 -3.94 3.50
CA GLY A 275 18.20 -4.94 2.43
C GLY A 275 16.77 -5.19 2.02
N VAL A 276 15.92 -4.15 2.08
CA VAL A 276 14.52 -4.23 1.66
C VAL A 276 14.45 -4.15 0.14
N LEU A 277 13.64 -5.01 -0.47
CA LEU A 277 13.45 -5.11 -1.92
C LEU A 277 11.97 -4.97 -2.24
N ASN A 278 11.62 -4.18 -3.27
CA ASN A 278 10.25 -4.13 -3.77
C ASN A 278 10.06 -5.11 -4.93
N VAL A 279 9.08 -6.00 -4.84
CA VAL A 279 8.78 -6.98 -5.89
C VAL A 279 7.92 -6.33 -6.96
N VAL A 280 8.49 -6.15 -8.15
CA VAL A 280 7.84 -5.52 -9.29
C VAL A 280 6.68 -6.38 -9.80
N GLY A 281 5.54 -5.75 -10.04
CA GLY A 281 4.32 -6.42 -10.52
C GLY A 281 3.62 -7.28 -9.47
N GLY A 282 4.24 -7.53 -8.32
CA GLY A 282 3.63 -8.20 -7.17
C GLY A 282 3.02 -9.56 -7.49
N PHE A 283 1.94 -9.90 -6.79
CA PHE A 283 1.28 -11.20 -6.93
C PHE A 283 0.60 -11.40 -8.30
N ASP A 284 0.15 -10.32 -8.95
CA ASP A 284 -0.42 -10.40 -10.30
C ASP A 284 0.65 -10.90 -11.30
N ALA A 285 1.87 -10.37 -11.23
CA ALA A 285 2.98 -10.85 -12.05
C ALA A 285 3.40 -12.29 -11.69
N TRP A 286 3.41 -12.64 -10.39
CA TRP A 286 3.66 -14.01 -9.93
C TRP A 286 2.71 -15.01 -10.57
N GLN A 287 1.41 -14.71 -10.57
CA GLN A 287 0.38 -15.56 -11.19
C GLN A 287 0.48 -15.58 -12.73
N ALA A 288 0.77 -14.43 -13.35
CA ALA A 288 0.92 -14.35 -14.82
C ALA A 288 2.08 -15.24 -15.31
N HIS A 289 3.14 -15.37 -14.53
CA HIS A 289 4.25 -16.30 -14.80
C HIS A 289 3.97 -17.73 -14.34
N LYS A 290 2.74 -18.03 -13.85
CA LYS A 290 2.32 -19.37 -13.40
C LYS A 290 3.24 -19.95 -12.32
N LEU A 291 3.80 -19.12 -11.46
CA LEU A 291 4.64 -19.54 -10.34
C LEU A 291 3.79 -20.18 -9.23
N PRO A 292 4.37 -21.04 -8.38
CA PRO A 292 3.62 -21.78 -7.36
C PRO A 292 2.85 -20.88 -6.40
N VAL A 293 1.58 -21.24 -6.15
CA VAL A 293 0.67 -20.52 -5.25
C VAL A 293 0.12 -21.49 -4.23
N GLU A 294 0.23 -21.13 -2.95
CA GLU A 294 -0.43 -21.84 -1.86
C GLU A 294 -1.78 -21.18 -1.55
N ARG A 295 -2.77 -21.98 -1.12
CA ARG A 295 -4.08 -21.51 -0.67
C ARG A 295 -4.36 -22.02 0.74
N SER A 296 -4.90 -21.16 1.59
CA SER A 296 -5.29 -21.56 2.94
C SER A 296 -6.36 -22.66 2.87
N GLY A 297 -6.05 -23.84 3.40
CA GLY A 297 -6.95 -25.01 3.36
C GLY A 297 -6.61 -26.11 2.36
N THR A 298 -5.58 -25.95 1.55
CA THR A 298 -5.08 -27.06 0.71
C THR A 298 -4.00 -27.83 1.48
N PRO A 299 -4.14 -29.16 1.72
CA PRO A 299 -3.07 -29.95 2.29
C PRO A 299 -1.83 -29.85 1.41
N ARG A 300 -0.66 -29.67 2.00
CA ARG A 300 0.61 -29.77 1.26
C ARG A 300 0.68 -31.14 0.59
N GLU A 301 0.64 -31.17 -0.73
CA GLU A 301 1.12 -32.37 -1.45
C GLU A 301 2.61 -32.52 -1.13
N PRO A 302 3.05 -33.74 -0.74
CA PRO A 302 4.46 -33.96 -0.50
C PRO A 302 5.23 -33.69 -1.81
N ALA A 303 6.30 -32.91 -1.70
CA ALA A 303 7.17 -32.59 -2.84
C ALA A 303 7.53 -33.87 -3.59
N ALA A 304 7.30 -33.88 -4.91
CA ALA A 304 7.67 -35.01 -5.75
C ALA A 304 9.16 -35.34 -5.54
N PRO A 305 9.53 -36.62 -5.40
CA PRO A 305 10.91 -37.00 -5.20
C PRO A 305 11.75 -36.53 -6.39
N SER A 306 12.90 -35.94 -6.07
CA SER A 306 13.87 -35.50 -7.06
C SER A 306 14.23 -36.66 -7.99
N PRO A 307 14.36 -36.45 -9.31
CA PRO A 307 14.72 -37.49 -10.23
C PRO A 307 16.12 -38.09 -9.80
N PRO A 308 16.29 -39.38 -9.90
CA PRO A 308 17.55 -40.03 -9.52
C PRO A 308 18.70 -39.46 -10.34
N ALA A 309 19.80 -39.16 -9.67
CA ALA A 309 21.04 -38.73 -10.31
C ALA A 309 21.41 -39.76 -11.39
N SER A 310 21.57 -39.31 -12.62
CA SER A 310 22.09 -40.15 -13.70
C SER A 310 23.49 -40.60 -13.35
N THR A 311 23.64 -41.83 -12.93
CA THR A 311 24.95 -42.52 -12.84
C THR A 311 25.51 -42.64 -14.24
N GLY A 312 26.41 -41.72 -14.60
CA GLY A 312 27.26 -41.90 -15.76
C GLY A 312 28.15 -43.10 -15.52
N GLY A 313 27.87 -44.18 -16.22
CA GLY A 313 28.78 -45.30 -16.35
C GLY A 313 29.78 -45.07 -17.47
N SER A 314 30.97 -45.36 -17.21
CA SER A 314 32.23 -45.41 -17.95
C SER A 314 32.15 -45.51 -19.46
#